data_5778233cbc0d6ad2ff5e6ad5055a0a79
#
_entry.id   5778233cbc0d6ad2ff5e6ad5055a0a79
#
_cell.length_a   1.000
_cell.length_b   1.000
_cell.length_c   1.000
_cell.angle_alpha   90.00
_cell.angle_beta   90.00
_cell.angle_gamma   90.00
#
_symmetry.space_group_name_H-M   'P 1'
#
loop_
_entity.id
_entity.type
_entity.pdbx_description
1 polymer ?
#
loop_
_entity_poly.entity_id
_entity_poly.type
_entity_poly.pdbx_seq_one_letter_code
_entity_poly.pdbx_strand_id
1 'polypeptide(L)'
;MTQFIGGLDKALAEADEMIARHRLGDVPEAISFSYIAKKYFGKSRGWLMQKVNGNIVNGKPAAFTPDESKLFREALQDISKKLSNAALSF
;
A
#
# COMPACT_ATOMS: atom_id res chain seq x y z
N MET A 1 -9.95 -8.81 25.27
CA MET A 1 -9.82 -7.95 24.90
C MET A 1 -9.65 -7.77 23.64
N THR A 2 -9.34 -8.42 23.05
CA THR A 2 -9.19 -8.18 21.78
C THR A 2 -10.43 -8.13 21.10
N GLN A 3 -11.40 -8.64 21.57
CA GLN A 3 -12.46 -8.68 20.86
C GLN A 3 -13.22 -7.57 20.80
N PHE A 4 -13.21 -6.95 21.70
CA PHE A 4 -13.97 -5.84 21.75
C PHE A 4 -13.76 -5.20 20.54
N ILE A 5 -12.97 -5.76 20.00
CA ILE A 5 -12.59 -5.19 19.02
C ILE A 5 -13.41 -5.37 17.87
N GLY A 6 -14.36 -6.16 17.89
CA GLY A 6 -15.14 -6.38 16.71
C GLY A 6 -15.52 -5.08 16.03
N GLY A 7 -16.21 -4.22 16.70
CA GLY A 7 -16.62 -2.97 16.09
C GLY A 7 -15.47 -2.02 15.88
N LEU A 8 -14.55 -2.03 16.81
CA LEU A 8 -13.42 -1.13 16.73
C LEU A 8 -12.50 -1.53 15.61
N ASP A 9 -12.25 -2.81 15.46
CA ASP A 9 -11.43 -3.29 14.37
C ASP A 9 -12.02 -2.95 13.04
N LYS A 10 -13.31 -3.05 12.91
CA LYS A 10 -13.96 -2.73 11.67
C LYS A 10 -13.81 -1.26 11.33
N ALA A 11 -13.95 -0.39 12.32
CA ALA A 11 -13.79 1.03 12.09
C ALA A 11 -12.37 1.36 11.69
N LEU A 12 -11.39 0.71 12.31
CA LEU A 12 -10.01 0.94 11.97
C LEU A 12 -9.70 0.43 10.58
N ALA A 13 -10.25 -0.71 10.22
CA ALA A 13 -10.02 -1.27 8.90
C ALA A 13 -10.57 -0.35 7.82
N GLU A 14 -11.74 0.23 8.06
CA GLU A 14 -12.32 1.14 7.08
C GLU A 14 -11.48 2.40 6.95
N ALA A 15 -11.00 2.93 8.05
CA ALA A 15 -10.16 4.11 8.02
C ALA A 15 -8.86 3.81 7.30
N ASP A 16 -8.27 2.63 7.56
CA ASP A 16 -7.04 2.25 6.91
C ASP A 16 -7.22 2.08 5.42
N GLU A 17 -8.34 1.51 5.01
CA GLU A 17 -8.60 1.32 3.60
C GLU A 17 -8.74 2.65 2.89
N MET A 18 -9.30 3.64 3.56
CA MET A 18 -9.45 4.95 2.97
C MET A 18 -8.13 5.70 2.92
N ILE A 19 -7.22 5.39 3.83
CA ILE A 19 -5.94 6.08 3.88
C ILE A 19 -4.82 5.06 3.97
N ALA A 20 -4.56 4.42 2.85
CA ALA A 20 -3.52 3.40 2.78
C ALA A 20 -2.17 3.94 3.25
N ARG A 21 -1.95 5.25 3.06
CA ARG A 21 -0.68 5.84 3.46
C ARG A 21 -0.40 5.68 4.95
N HIS A 22 -1.44 5.70 5.78
CA HIS A 22 -1.24 5.53 7.22
C HIS A 22 -0.70 4.14 7.55
N ARG A 23 -1.10 3.15 6.76
CA ARG A 23 -0.66 1.78 7.01
C ARG A 23 0.76 1.56 6.57
N LEU A 24 1.24 2.40 5.66
CA LEU A 24 2.58 2.24 5.12
C LEU A 24 3.67 2.85 5.99
N GLY A 25 3.31 3.80 6.85
CA GLY A 25 4.31 4.46 7.71
C GLY A 25 5.40 5.09 6.87
N ASP A 26 6.64 4.70 7.10
CA ASP A 26 7.79 5.28 6.40
C ASP A 26 8.12 4.58 5.10
N VAL A 27 7.37 3.57 4.72
CA VAL A 27 7.67 2.81 3.51
C VAL A 27 7.79 3.70 2.27
N PRO A 28 6.90 4.71 2.06
CA PRO A 28 7.04 5.55 0.87
C PRO A 28 8.36 6.29 0.78
N GLU A 29 9.03 6.50 1.90
CA GLU A 29 10.32 7.16 1.92
C GLU A 29 11.47 6.17 1.80
N ALA A 30 11.22 4.93 2.07
CA ALA A 30 12.26 3.90 2.08
C ALA A 30 12.41 3.19 0.74
N ILE A 31 11.35 3.09 -0.06
CA ILE A 31 11.40 2.37 -1.32
C ILE A 31 10.80 3.20 -2.45
N SER A 32 11.10 2.81 -3.67
CA SER A 32 10.67 3.57 -4.84
C SER A 32 9.28 3.15 -5.29
N PHE A 33 8.32 4.04 -5.17
CA PHE A 33 6.97 3.78 -5.64
C PHE A 33 6.89 3.90 -7.17
N SER A 34 7.84 4.62 -7.78
CA SER A 34 7.95 4.63 -9.23
C SER A 34 8.26 3.23 -9.75
N TYR A 35 9.19 2.55 -9.07
CA TYR A 35 9.55 1.19 -9.42
C TYR A 35 8.35 0.25 -9.26
N ILE A 36 7.64 0.37 -8.14
CA ILE A 36 6.48 -0.47 -7.88
C ILE A 36 5.40 -0.25 -8.94
N ALA A 37 5.11 1.01 -9.24
CA ALA A 37 4.06 1.32 -10.21
C ALA A 37 4.39 0.72 -11.56
N LYS A 38 5.62 0.87 -12.00
CA LYS A 38 6.01 0.41 -13.33
C LYS A 38 6.17 -1.10 -13.40
N LYS A 39 6.83 -1.67 -12.41
CA LYS A 39 7.14 -3.10 -12.47
C LYS A 39 5.93 -3.98 -12.19
N TYR A 40 5.14 -3.62 -11.20
CA TYR A 40 4.07 -4.50 -10.75
C TYR A 40 2.70 -4.14 -11.34
N PHE A 41 2.48 -2.86 -11.64
CA PHE A 41 1.18 -2.42 -12.13
C PHE A 41 1.19 -1.98 -13.60
N GLY A 42 2.36 -1.72 -14.15
CA GLY A 42 2.43 -1.16 -15.50
C GLY A 42 1.85 0.22 -15.58
N LYS A 43 1.96 0.99 -14.51
CA LYS A 43 1.37 2.32 -14.41
C LYS A 43 2.42 3.34 -13.99
N SER A 44 2.02 4.61 -13.99
CA SER A 44 2.91 5.69 -13.56
C SER A 44 2.94 5.80 -12.05
N ARG A 45 3.97 6.47 -11.54
CA ARG A 45 4.04 6.75 -10.11
C ARG A 45 2.84 7.56 -9.65
N GLY A 46 2.40 8.53 -10.46
CA GLY A 46 1.25 9.36 -10.11
C GLY A 46 -0.01 8.54 -9.93
N TRP A 47 -0.22 7.57 -10.81
CA TRP A 47 -1.37 6.69 -10.69
C TRP A 47 -1.36 5.97 -9.33
N LEU A 48 -0.20 5.44 -8.95
CA LEU A 48 -0.09 4.70 -7.70
C LEU A 48 -0.26 5.63 -6.50
N MET A 49 0.36 6.79 -6.53
CA MET A 49 0.30 7.71 -5.40
C MET A 49 -1.11 8.26 -5.16
N GLN A 50 -1.91 8.41 -6.21
CA GLN A 50 -3.29 8.81 -6.02
C GLN A 50 -4.03 7.80 -5.16
N LYS A 51 -3.79 6.52 -5.39
CA LYS A 51 -4.46 5.47 -4.64
C LYS A 51 -3.92 5.36 -3.22
N VAL A 52 -2.62 5.52 -3.07
CA VAL A 52 -2.00 5.46 -1.75
C VAL A 52 -2.48 6.61 -0.86
N ASN A 53 -2.57 7.81 -1.44
CA ASN A 53 -2.94 8.99 -0.67
C ASN A 53 -4.44 9.21 -0.58
N GLY A 54 -5.24 8.44 -1.32
CA GLY A 54 -6.68 8.65 -1.31
C GLY A 54 -7.10 9.95 -1.94
N ASN A 55 -6.36 10.42 -2.97
CA ASN A 55 -6.68 11.68 -3.60
C ASN A 55 -8.05 11.62 -4.25
N ILE A 56 -8.72 12.78 -4.31
CA ILE A 56 -10.03 12.84 -4.93
C ILE A 56 -9.86 12.84 -6.45
N VAL A 57 -10.49 11.87 -7.10
CA VAL A 57 -10.46 11.75 -8.55
C VAL A 57 -11.90 11.56 -9.00
N ASN A 58 -12.37 12.45 -9.86
CA ASN A 58 -13.75 12.41 -10.34
C ASN A 58 -14.76 12.41 -9.19
N GLY A 59 -14.48 13.19 -8.15
CA GLY A 59 -15.39 13.35 -7.03
C GLY A 59 -15.35 12.24 -6.00
N LYS A 60 -14.47 11.26 -6.16
CA LYS A 60 -14.38 10.14 -5.23
C LYS A 60 -12.93 9.92 -4.80
N PRO A 61 -12.71 9.47 -3.56
CA PRO A 61 -11.35 9.12 -3.15
C PRO A 61 -10.84 7.96 -3.98
N ALA A 62 -9.64 8.10 -4.51
CA ALA A 62 -9.00 7.00 -5.20
C ALA A 62 -8.60 5.95 -4.18
N ALA A 63 -8.81 4.69 -4.50
CA ALA A 63 -8.49 3.60 -3.60
C ALA A 63 -8.12 2.37 -4.40
N PHE A 64 -7.43 1.42 -3.77
CA PHE A 64 -7.11 0.17 -4.43
C PHE A 64 -8.36 -0.70 -4.53
N THR A 65 -8.54 -1.32 -5.69
CA THR A 65 -9.51 -2.40 -5.79
C THR A 65 -8.95 -3.60 -5.01
N PRO A 66 -9.78 -4.60 -4.71
CA PRO A 66 -9.26 -5.79 -4.01
C PRO A 66 -8.10 -6.46 -4.75
N ASP A 67 -8.16 -6.53 -6.08
CA ASP A 67 -7.08 -7.12 -6.85
C ASP A 67 -5.82 -6.26 -6.78
N GLU A 68 -5.98 -4.96 -6.84
CA GLU A 68 -4.84 -4.05 -6.74
C GLU A 68 -4.21 -4.11 -5.36
N SER A 69 -5.03 -4.23 -4.33
CA SER A 69 -4.55 -4.34 -2.97
C SER A 69 -3.70 -5.60 -2.80
N LYS A 70 -4.17 -6.70 -3.37
CA LYS A 70 -3.45 -7.96 -3.32
C LYS A 70 -2.12 -7.83 -4.04
N LEU A 71 -2.14 -7.22 -5.23
CA LEU A 71 -0.92 -7.06 -6.01
C LEU A 71 0.07 -6.15 -5.29
N PHE A 72 -0.41 -5.10 -4.65
CA PHE A 72 0.45 -4.19 -3.91
C PHE A 72 1.10 -4.92 -2.74
N ARG A 73 0.35 -5.76 -2.04
CA ARG A 73 0.89 -6.56 -0.94
C ARG A 73 1.98 -7.49 -1.45
N GLU A 74 1.73 -8.14 -2.59
CA GLU A 74 2.70 -9.04 -3.18
C GLU A 74 3.97 -8.30 -3.60
N ALA A 75 3.80 -7.09 -4.12
CA ALA A 75 4.95 -6.27 -4.50
C ALA A 75 5.82 -5.95 -3.29
N LEU A 76 5.19 -5.58 -2.18
CA LEU A 76 5.93 -5.27 -0.97
C LEU A 76 6.64 -6.51 -0.42
N GLN A 77 5.97 -7.65 -0.47
CA GLN A 77 6.58 -8.90 -0.01
C GLN A 77 7.77 -9.29 -0.90
N ASP A 78 7.63 -9.10 -2.21
CA ASP A 78 8.71 -9.40 -3.14
C ASP A 78 9.92 -8.51 -2.91
N ILE A 79 9.68 -7.22 -2.70
CA ILE A 79 10.75 -6.28 -2.41
C ILE A 79 11.42 -6.61 -1.08
N SER A 80 10.62 -7.00 -0.09
CA SER A 80 11.15 -7.41 1.20
C SER A 80 12.13 -8.57 1.07
N LYS A 81 11.79 -9.55 0.24
CA LYS A 81 12.69 -10.67 0.00
C LYS A 81 13.97 -10.23 -0.69
N LYS A 82 13.85 -9.32 -1.66
CA LYS A 82 15.03 -8.82 -2.37
C LYS A 82 15.95 -8.08 -1.42
N LEU A 83 15.38 -7.26 -0.54
CA LEU A 83 16.19 -6.54 0.44
C LEU A 83 16.87 -7.48 1.41
N SER A 84 16.15 -8.48 1.87
CA SER A 84 16.69 -9.46 2.79
C SER A 84 17.85 -10.22 2.16
N ASN A 85 17.68 -10.65 0.91
CA ASN A 85 18.74 -11.37 0.20
C ASN A 85 19.95 -10.49 -0.02
N ALA A 86 19.74 -9.22 -0.37
CA ALA A 86 20.85 -8.31 -0.57
C ALA A 86 21.61 -8.10 0.74
N ALA A 87 20.88 -7.97 1.84
CA ALA A 87 21.52 -7.76 3.14
C ALA A 87 22.41 -8.92 3.52
N LEU A 88 22.06 -10.15 3.12
CA LEU A 88 22.86 -11.31 3.45
C LEU A 88 24.22 -11.30 2.75
N SER A 89 24.37 -10.50 1.69
CA SER A 89 25.66 -10.46 0.99
C SER A 89 26.60 -9.41 1.55
N PHE A 90 26.17 -8.68 2.56
CA PHE A 90 27.01 -7.71 3.25
C PHE A 90 27.24 -8.12 4.69
#